data_8965b85144c3dffec6024b2c00be6395
#
_entry.id   8965b85144c3dffec6024b2c00be6395
#
_cell.length_a   1.000
_cell.length_b   1.000
_cell.length_c   1.000
_cell.angle_alpha   90.00
_cell.angle_beta   90.00
_cell.angle_gamma   90.00
#
_symmetry.space_group_name_H-M   'P 1'
#
loop_
_entity.id
_entity.type
_entity.pdbx_description
1 polymer ?
#
loop_
_entity_poly.entity_id
_entity_poly.type
_entity_poly.pdbx_seq_one_letter_code
_entity_poly.pdbx_strand_id
1 'polypeptide(L)'
;MSIAVIYGSTRINGNTEQLTEHVIKGLEVEKIFLRDFLIQPIDDRRHTEGGFTDVDDDYSELVERMMKHDTFIFATPLYWYSMSGTMKNFIDRWSHTMRDEKFPDFKKQLGTKKAYVVAVGGDNPYLKGLPLIQQ
;
A
#
# COMPACT_ATOMS: atom_id res chain seq x y z
N MET A 1 2.01 3.88 19.69
CA MET A 1 1.92 4.03 18.23
C MET A 1 2.61 2.85 17.57
N SER A 2 1.91 2.16 16.73
CA SER A 2 2.42 0.97 16.01
C SER A 2 2.43 1.30 14.51
N ILE A 3 3.56 1.12 13.84
CA ILE A 3 3.78 1.61 12.48
C ILE A 3 4.11 0.46 11.54
N ALA A 4 3.39 0.37 10.43
CA ALA A 4 3.77 -0.43 9.28
C ALA A 4 4.28 0.50 8.16
N VAL A 5 5.41 0.17 7.58
CA VAL A 5 5.95 0.85 6.39
C VAL A 5 5.79 -0.08 5.19
N ILE A 6 5.02 0.36 4.22
CA ILE A 6 4.71 -0.40 3.00
C ILE A 6 5.52 0.20 1.86
N TYR A 7 6.49 -0.57 1.36
CA TYR A 7 7.39 -0.16 0.28
C TYR A 7 6.87 -0.63 -1.06
N GLY A 8 6.60 0.32 -1.95
CA GLY A 8 6.19 0.05 -3.33
C GLY A 8 7.33 0.11 -4.35
N SER A 9 8.57 0.29 -3.91
CA SER A 9 9.72 0.28 -4.81
C SER A 9 10.14 -1.15 -5.16
N THR A 10 10.58 -1.35 -6.41
CA THR A 10 11.09 -2.66 -6.87
C THR A 10 12.60 -2.77 -6.78
N ARG A 11 13.30 -1.64 -6.71
CA ARG A 11 14.76 -1.60 -6.53
C ARG A 11 15.12 -1.81 -5.07
N ILE A 12 16.14 -2.64 -4.82
CA ILE A 12 16.72 -2.81 -3.50
C ILE A 12 17.62 -1.60 -3.21
N ASN A 13 17.44 -0.99 -2.04
CA ASN A 13 18.22 0.15 -1.57
C ASN A 13 18.25 1.34 -2.55
N GLY A 14 17.15 1.56 -3.26
CA GLY A 14 16.99 2.73 -4.13
C GLY A 14 16.65 4.01 -3.36
N ASN A 15 16.39 5.09 -4.09
CA ASN A 15 16.17 6.42 -3.49
C ASN A 15 14.95 6.47 -2.57
N THR A 16 13.85 5.81 -2.94
CA THR A 16 12.64 5.75 -2.10
C THR A 16 12.93 5.07 -0.76
N GLU A 17 13.63 3.96 -0.80
CA GLU A 17 13.99 3.22 0.40
C GLU A 17 14.94 4.04 1.29
N GLN A 18 15.97 4.65 0.71
CA GLN A 18 16.92 5.48 1.45
C GLN A 18 16.24 6.68 2.12
N LEU A 19 15.37 7.41 1.41
CA LEU A 19 14.63 8.52 2.00
C LEU A 19 13.73 8.04 3.13
N THR A 20 13.03 6.94 2.93
CA THR A 20 12.14 6.36 3.95
C THR A 20 12.92 5.96 5.20
N GLU A 21 14.11 5.38 5.05
CA GLU A 21 14.98 5.03 6.19
C GLU A 21 15.35 6.28 7.01
N HIS A 22 15.56 7.43 6.38
CA HIS A 22 15.76 8.69 7.10
C HIS A 22 14.51 9.13 7.86
N VAL A 23 13.35 9.01 7.25
CA VAL A 23 12.06 9.38 7.87
C VAL A 23 11.77 8.55 9.11
N ILE A 24 12.05 7.26 9.08
CA ILE A 24 11.73 6.34 10.16
C ILE A 24 12.87 6.13 11.15
N LYS A 25 13.97 6.86 11.01
CA LYS A 25 15.13 6.71 11.88
C LYS A 25 14.76 6.89 13.35
N GLY A 26 15.12 5.91 14.18
CA GLY A 26 14.79 5.91 15.59
C GLY A 26 13.38 5.45 15.95
N LEU A 27 12.58 5.08 14.95
CA LEU A 27 11.24 4.51 15.16
C LEU A 27 11.28 3.00 15.06
N GLU A 28 10.48 2.34 15.89
CA GLU A 28 10.23 0.91 15.78
C GLU A 28 9.10 0.69 14.79
N VAL A 29 9.37 -0.01 13.69
CA VAL A 29 8.44 -0.21 12.60
C VAL A 29 8.47 -1.64 12.08
N GLU A 30 7.36 -2.11 11.52
CA GLU A 30 7.33 -3.30 10.69
C GLU A 30 7.50 -2.87 9.22
N LYS A 31 8.51 -3.41 8.54
CA LYS A 31 8.77 -3.12 7.13
C LYS A 31 8.14 -4.20 6.25
N ILE A 32 7.33 -3.79 5.30
CA ILE A 32 6.68 -4.66 4.32
C ILE A 32 7.13 -4.23 2.93
N PHE A 33 7.92 -5.07 2.27
CA PHE A 33 8.39 -4.83 0.91
C PHE A 33 7.48 -5.58 -0.06
N LEU A 34 6.63 -4.86 -0.77
CA LEU A 34 5.66 -5.48 -1.69
C LEU A 34 6.32 -6.31 -2.78
N ARG A 35 7.56 -5.98 -3.17
CA ARG A 35 8.34 -6.75 -4.15
C ARG A 35 8.62 -8.20 -3.73
N ASP A 36 8.56 -8.49 -2.44
CA ASP A 36 8.86 -9.83 -1.90
C ASP A 36 7.62 -10.75 -1.90
N PHE A 37 6.48 -10.25 -2.33
CA PHE A 37 5.20 -10.95 -2.26
C PHE A 37 4.53 -11.05 -3.62
N LEU A 38 3.84 -12.16 -3.84
CA LEU A 38 3.01 -12.34 -5.02
C LEU A 38 1.63 -11.75 -4.76
N ILE A 39 1.31 -10.67 -5.47
CA ILE A 39 0.00 -10.00 -5.41
C ILE A 39 -0.57 -9.96 -6.82
N GLN A 40 -1.60 -10.75 -7.07
CA GLN A 40 -2.27 -10.75 -8.37
C GLN A 40 -3.03 -9.43 -8.57
N PRO A 41 -3.08 -8.89 -9.80
CA PRO A 41 -3.93 -7.76 -10.10
C PRO A 41 -5.38 -8.04 -9.72
N ILE A 42 -6.11 -6.99 -9.36
CA ILE A 42 -7.53 -7.14 -9.09
C ILE A 42 -8.27 -7.66 -10.33
N ASP A 43 -9.10 -8.67 -10.15
CA ASP A 43 -10.17 -9.03 -11.06
C ASP A 43 -11.44 -8.35 -10.54
N ASP A 44 -11.82 -7.24 -11.15
CA ASP A 44 -12.92 -6.41 -10.65
C ASP A 44 -14.27 -7.11 -10.86
N ARG A 45 -14.75 -7.71 -9.81
CA ARG A 45 -16.02 -8.45 -9.80
C ARG A 45 -17.11 -7.75 -8.98
N ARG A 46 -16.98 -6.44 -8.76
CA ARG A 46 -17.95 -5.68 -7.94
C ARG A 46 -19.37 -5.75 -8.48
N HIS A 47 -19.52 -5.90 -9.79
CA HIS A 47 -20.79 -5.95 -10.49
C HIS A 47 -21.08 -7.32 -11.11
N THR A 48 -20.29 -8.33 -10.77
CA THR A 48 -20.44 -9.71 -11.26
C THR A 48 -21.31 -10.50 -10.29
N GLU A 49 -22.19 -11.35 -10.82
CA GLU A 49 -22.96 -12.28 -10.01
C GLU A 49 -22.02 -13.19 -9.22
N GLY A 50 -22.30 -13.35 -7.92
CA GLY A 50 -21.43 -14.08 -7.00
C GLY A 50 -20.27 -13.27 -6.44
N GLY A 51 -19.96 -12.09 -6.99
CA GLY A 51 -18.95 -11.16 -6.48
C GLY A 51 -17.51 -11.68 -6.62
N PHE A 52 -16.65 -11.23 -5.72
CA PHE A 52 -15.25 -11.63 -5.68
C PHE A 52 -15.08 -13.07 -5.25
N THR A 53 -14.07 -13.73 -5.81
CA THR A 53 -13.66 -15.10 -5.45
C THR A 53 -12.29 -15.06 -4.77
N ASP A 54 -12.00 -16.09 -3.98
CA ASP A 54 -10.69 -16.21 -3.34
C ASP A 54 -9.57 -16.29 -4.39
N VAL A 55 -8.46 -15.61 -4.08
CA VAL A 55 -7.26 -15.59 -4.91
C VAL A 55 -6.12 -16.23 -4.12
N ASP A 56 -5.45 -17.20 -4.74
CA ASP A 56 -4.29 -17.87 -4.15
C ASP A 56 -3.03 -17.02 -4.38
N ASP A 57 -2.79 -16.09 -3.47
CA ASP A 57 -1.59 -15.26 -3.45
C ASP A 57 -1.28 -14.79 -2.01
N ASP A 58 -0.29 -13.89 -1.86
CA ASP A 58 0.16 -13.44 -0.54
C ASP A 58 -0.63 -12.25 0.01
N TYR A 59 -1.63 -11.77 -0.72
CA TYR A 59 -2.31 -10.51 -0.41
C TYR A 59 -3.00 -10.52 0.96
N SER A 60 -3.77 -11.56 1.27
CA SER A 60 -4.52 -11.63 2.54
C SER A 60 -3.59 -11.59 3.76
N GLU A 61 -2.47 -12.31 3.70
CA GLU A 61 -1.45 -12.27 4.75
C GLU A 61 -0.89 -10.86 4.95
N LEU A 62 -0.62 -10.15 3.85
CA LEU A 62 -0.14 -8.77 3.92
C LEU A 62 -1.13 -7.83 4.57
N VAL A 63 -2.40 -7.93 4.20
CA VAL A 63 -3.46 -7.09 4.80
C VAL A 63 -3.59 -7.38 6.28
N GLU A 64 -3.57 -8.63 6.69
CA GLU A 64 -3.59 -8.99 8.11
C GLU A 64 -2.43 -8.37 8.87
N ARG A 65 -1.21 -8.43 8.34
CA ARG A 65 -0.03 -7.82 8.95
C ARG A 65 -0.18 -6.30 9.04
N MET A 66 -0.57 -5.66 7.95
CA MET A 66 -0.76 -4.21 7.90
C MET A 66 -1.80 -3.75 8.93
N MET A 67 -2.94 -4.42 9.00
CA MET A 67 -4.06 -3.99 9.84
C MET A 67 -3.83 -4.15 11.34
N LYS A 68 -2.77 -4.83 11.76
CA LYS A 68 -2.36 -4.89 13.18
C LYS A 68 -1.79 -3.55 13.68
N HIS A 69 -1.42 -2.67 12.78
CA HIS A 69 -0.82 -1.37 13.10
C HIS A 69 -1.85 -0.26 13.05
N ASP A 70 -1.61 0.81 13.79
CA ASP A 70 -2.49 1.99 13.79
C ASP A 70 -2.04 3.08 12.83
N THR A 71 -0.82 3.00 12.33
CA THR A 71 -0.21 4.01 11.47
C THR A 71 0.48 3.35 10.29
N PHE A 72 0.24 3.89 9.09
CA PHE A 72 0.85 3.41 7.86
C PHE A 72 1.75 4.48 7.26
N ILE A 73 2.90 4.06 6.74
CA ILE A 73 3.74 4.87 5.88
C ILE A 73 3.83 4.17 4.53
N PHE A 74 3.26 4.78 3.50
CA PHE A 74 3.34 4.28 2.14
C PHE A 74 4.53 4.95 1.45
N ALA A 75 5.54 4.15 1.11
CA ALA A 75 6.75 4.62 0.45
C ALA A 75 6.74 4.19 -1.01
N THR A 76 6.70 5.15 -1.93
CA THR A 76 6.56 4.88 -3.36
C THR A 76 7.42 5.80 -4.22
N PRO A 77 8.09 5.28 -5.26
CA PRO A 77 8.57 6.14 -6.32
C PRO A 77 7.39 6.71 -7.11
N LEU A 78 7.60 7.86 -7.74
CA LEU A 78 6.62 8.44 -8.66
C LEU A 78 6.94 7.98 -10.08
N TYR A 79 6.03 7.25 -10.67
CA TYR A 79 6.09 6.81 -12.06
C TYR A 79 4.88 7.38 -12.80
N TRP A 80 5.14 8.19 -13.83
CA TRP A 80 4.07 8.79 -14.63
C TRP A 80 3.01 9.50 -13.78
N TYR A 81 3.47 10.36 -12.87
CA TYR A 81 2.65 11.23 -12.02
C TYR A 81 1.79 10.50 -10.97
N SER A 82 2.10 9.25 -10.67
CA SER A 82 1.34 8.46 -9.68
C SER A 82 2.27 7.55 -8.88
N MET A 83 1.70 6.78 -7.98
CA MET A 83 2.42 5.74 -7.25
C MET A 83 2.91 4.65 -8.20
N SER A 84 3.86 3.82 -7.73
CA SER A 84 4.33 2.68 -8.51
C SER A 84 3.18 1.70 -8.83
N GLY A 85 3.31 0.97 -9.92
CA GLY A 85 2.37 -0.09 -10.27
C GLY A 85 2.24 -1.15 -9.17
N THR A 86 3.33 -1.48 -8.50
CA THR A 86 3.34 -2.42 -7.38
C THR A 86 2.49 -1.91 -6.21
N MET A 87 2.61 -0.65 -5.84
CA MET A 87 1.79 -0.04 -4.80
C MET A 87 0.32 0.02 -5.22
N LYS A 88 0.07 0.47 -6.45
CA LYS A 88 -1.30 0.58 -6.98
C LYS A 88 -1.99 -0.79 -7.05
N ASN A 89 -1.27 -1.82 -7.47
CA ASN A 89 -1.77 -3.19 -7.52
C ASN A 89 -2.23 -3.68 -6.15
N PHE A 90 -1.45 -3.38 -5.12
CA PHE A 90 -1.81 -3.71 -3.73
C PHE A 90 -3.09 -2.96 -3.29
N ILE A 91 -3.13 -1.65 -3.54
CA ILE A 91 -4.27 -0.81 -3.11
C ILE A 91 -5.56 -1.15 -3.87
N ASP A 92 -5.47 -1.47 -5.15
CA ASP A 92 -6.64 -1.86 -5.95
C ASP A 92 -7.35 -3.09 -5.35
N ARG A 93 -6.60 -4.00 -4.75
CA ARG A 93 -7.14 -5.18 -4.08
C ARG A 93 -7.97 -4.86 -2.84
N TRP A 94 -7.89 -3.65 -2.28
CA TRP A 94 -8.74 -3.23 -1.16
C TRP A 94 -10.23 -3.27 -1.51
N SER A 95 -10.59 -3.09 -2.78
CA SER A 95 -11.98 -3.25 -3.24
C SER A 95 -12.51 -4.68 -3.02
N HIS A 96 -11.65 -5.66 -3.18
CA HIS A 96 -11.95 -7.05 -2.84
C HIS A 96 -12.10 -7.21 -1.31
N THR A 97 -11.16 -6.67 -0.54
CA THR A 97 -11.14 -6.80 0.92
C THR A 97 -12.38 -6.20 1.58
N MET A 98 -12.90 -5.09 1.05
CA MET A 98 -14.13 -4.47 1.56
C MET A 98 -15.36 -5.38 1.49
N ARG A 99 -15.30 -6.44 0.69
CA ARG A 99 -16.38 -7.39 0.47
C ARG A 99 -16.02 -8.81 0.93
N ASP A 100 -14.86 -8.98 1.56
CA ASP A 100 -14.37 -10.26 2.03
C ASP A 100 -14.84 -10.51 3.46
N GLU A 101 -15.53 -11.61 3.69
CA GLU A 101 -16.03 -12.02 5.00
C GLU A 101 -14.89 -12.26 6.01
N LYS A 102 -13.68 -12.53 5.56
CA LYS A 102 -12.49 -12.70 6.41
C LYS A 102 -12.05 -11.38 7.04
N PHE A 103 -12.45 -10.25 6.47
CA PHE A 103 -12.09 -8.91 6.94
C PHE A 103 -13.37 -8.09 7.22
N PRO A 104 -14.19 -8.50 8.19
CA PRO A 104 -15.38 -7.74 8.55
C PRO A 104 -14.93 -6.35 9.06
N ASP A 105 -15.69 -5.34 8.74
CA ASP A 105 -15.40 -3.97 9.15
C ASP A 105 -14.10 -3.36 8.59
N PHE A 106 -13.50 -3.94 7.54
CA PHE A 106 -12.24 -3.44 6.96
C PHE A 106 -12.28 -1.93 6.69
N LYS A 107 -13.33 -1.44 6.02
CA LYS A 107 -13.47 -0.02 5.72
C LYS A 107 -13.53 0.83 6.99
N LYS A 108 -14.28 0.40 7.98
CA LYS A 108 -14.41 1.09 9.26
C LYS A 108 -13.09 1.14 10.01
N GLN A 109 -12.40 0.00 10.10
CA GLN A 109 -11.10 -0.09 10.74
C GLN A 109 -10.04 0.75 10.01
N LEU A 110 -10.02 0.69 8.68
CA LEU A 110 -9.11 1.48 7.86
C LEU A 110 -9.28 2.98 8.12
N GLY A 111 -10.52 3.44 8.28
CA GLY A 111 -10.85 4.83 8.59
C GLY A 111 -10.34 5.32 9.95
N THR A 112 -9.95 4.44 10.85
CA THR A 112 -9.35 4.80 12.16
C THR A 112 -7.83 4.95 12.10
N LYS A 113 -7.20 4.53 11.01
CA LYS A 113 -5.74 4.52 10.87
C LYS A 113 -5.24 5.89 10.43
N LYS A 114 -3.97 6.16 10.77
CA LYS A 114 -3.23 7.30 10.23
C LYS A 114 -2.39 6.84 9.05
N ALA A 115 -2.31 7.65 8.02
CA ALA A 115 -1.51 7.34 6.84
C ALA A 115 -0.61 8.51 6.47
N TYR A 116 0.62 8.20 6.14
CA TYR A 116 1.63 9.11 5.62
C TYR A 116 2.18 8.56 4.31
N VAL A 117 2.62 9.46 3.45
CA VAL A 117 3.23 9.09 2.17
C VAL A 117 4.64 9.64 2.09
N VAL A 118 5.58 8.78 1.72
CA VAL A 118 6.94 9.16 1.31
C VAL A 118 7.04 8.89 -0.19
N ALA A 119 7.25 9.94 -0.97
CA ALA A 119 7.31 9.83 -2.42
C ALA A 119 8.59 10.44 -2.97
N VAL A 120 9.21 9.77 -3.94
CA VAL A 120 10.42 10.23 -4.62
C VAL A 120 10.16 10.29 -6.12
N GLY A 121 10.36 11.47 -6.71
CA GLY A 121 10.23 11.69 -8.14
C GLY A 121 11.44 12.39 -8.72
N GLY A 122 11.71 12.16 -10.00
CA GLY A 122 12.81 12.78 -10.72
C GLY A 122 12.51 14.16 -11.28
N ASP A 123 11.26 14.57 -11.29
CA ASP A 123 10.79 15.87 -11.78
C ASP A 123 10.08 16.60 -10.64
N ASN A 124 9.51 17.80 -10.87
CA ASN A 124 8.79 18.52 -9.81
C ASN A 124 7.51 17.78 -9.41
N PRO A 125 7.51 16.94 -8.35
CA PRO A 125 6.36 16.13 -8.02
C PRO A 125 5.24 16.92 -7.36
N TYR A 126 5.53 18.09 -6.79
CA TYR A 126 4.55 18.89 -6.05
C TYR A 126 3.40 19.39 -6.90
N LEU A 127 3.68 19.69 -8.17
CA LEU A 127 2.68 20.23 -9.08
C LEU A 127 1.96 19.18 -9.90
N LYS A 128 2.57 18.00 -10.05
CA LYS A 128 2.10 16.99 -11.00
C LYS A 128 1.60 15.71 -10.33
N GLY A 129 2.43 15.10 -9.50
CA GLY A 129 2.14 13.77 -8.96
C GLY A 129 1.58 13.77 -7.55
N LEU A 130 2.12 14.59 -6.66
CA LEU A 130 1.76 14.57 -5.25
C LEU A 130 0.28 14.84 -4.98
N PRO A 131 -0.37 15.82 -5.65
CA PRO A 131 -1.80 16.05 -5.41
C PRO A 131 -2.69 14.85 -5.73
N LEU A 132 -2.29 14.01 -6.68
CA LEU A 132 -3.04 12.79 -7.02
C LEU A 132 -2.85 11.68 -6.00
N ILE A 133 -1.70 11.61 -5.36
CA ILE A 133 -1.38 10.58 -4.37
C ILE A 133 -2.02 10.92 -3.01
N GLN A 134 -2.13 12.20 -2.69
CA GLN A 134 -2.65 12.66 -1.40
C GLN A 134 -4.18 12.54 -1.27
N GLN A 135 -4.87 12.31 -2.37
CA GLN A 135 -6.32 12.08 -2.37
C GLN A 135 -6.68 10.70 -1.85
#